data_055b7b29ac67ca1593f5df317ba4183b
#
_entry.id   055b7b29ac67ca1593f5df317ba4183b
#
_cell.length_a   1.000
_cell.length_b   1.000
_cell.length_c   1.000
_cell.angle_alpha   90.00
_cell.angle_beta   90.00
_cell.angle_gamma   90.00
#
_symmetry.space_group_name_H-M   'P 1'
#
loop_
_entity.id
_entity.type
_entity.pdbx_description
1 polymer ?
#
loop_
_entity_poly.entity_id
_entity_poly.type
_entity_poly.pdbx_seq_one_letter_code
_entity_poly.pdbx_strand_id
1 'polypeptide(L)'
;ALPYVIKAYPEIKVIAAPKAEKVFLSEGAKKTMKRLGEAARDDYGSEYQKSREILVSPLRVDIAASDMQDISMGEKTIRVIFTPGHTDCSVSYLILPDSIMFLSETTGVLRGPEYLTTAILKDYNQSIESAYKCKKIGAKTLITSHFGTLPEYYNDRYYDLFLETAEKEKETIVSLYNKGASFDELLECYKDMNWTVARSKVQPYEAFLENANYIIRHLVEKFGDKKEN
;
A
#
# COMPACT_ATOMS: atom_id res chain seq x y z
N ALA A 1 5.99 -12.76 3.76
CA ALA A 1 7.07 -13.36 2.95
C ALA A 1 8.45 -13.14 3.57
N LEU A 2 8.82 -11.90 3.97
CA LEU A 2 10.18 -11.56 4.41
C LEU A 2 10.77 -12.48 5.51
N PRO A 3 10.05 -12.87 6.59
CA PRO A 3 10.60 -13.80 7.59
C PRO A 3 11.03 -15.15 7.01
N TYR A 4 10.30 -15.67 6.03
CA TYR A 4 10.67 -16.95 5.39
C TYR A 4 11.93 -16.79 4.53
N VAL A 5 12.07 -15.68 3.82
CA VAL A 5 13.25 -15.38 3.00
C VAL A 5 14.50 -15.22 3.88
N ILE A 6 14.38 -14.47 5.00
CA ILE A 6 15.49 -14.30 5.95
C ILE A 6 15.90 -15.63 6.58
N LYS A 7 14.92 -16.53 6.88
CA LYS A 7 15.25 -17.87 7.40
C LYS A 7 15.95 -18.76 6.38
N ALA A 8 15.53 -18.67 5.11
CA ALA A 8 16.11 -19.47 4.03
C ALA A 8 17.50 -18.97 3.60
N TYR A 9 17.72 -17.65 3.68
CA TYR A 9 18.94 -16.95 3.25
C TYR A 9 19.38 -15.94 4.32
N PRO A 10 20.01 -16.39 5.42
CA PRO A 10 20.35 -15.53 6.56
C PRO A 10 21.31 -14.37 6.22
N GLU A 11 22.11 -14.53 5.17
CA GLU A 11 23.12 -13.57 4.70
C GLU A 11 22.55 -12.41 3.87
N ILE A 12 21.28 -12.49 3.44
CA ILE A 12 20.68 -11.41 2.64
C ILE A 12 20.66 -10.10 3.43
N LYS A 13 20.74 -8.99 2.70
CA LYS A 13 20.56 -7.65 3.26
C LYS A 13 19.16 -7.15 2.99
N VAL A 14 18.50 -6.70 4.06
CA VAL A 14 17.17 -6.08 4.00
C VAL A 14 17.34 -4.56 3.94
N ILE A 15 16.92 -3.97 2.84
CA ILE A 15 16.97 -2.52 2.60
C ILE A 15 15.58 -1.95 2.82
N ALA A 16 15.44 -0.95 3.67
CA ALA A 16 14.16 -0.32 3.95
C ALA A 16 14.32 1.15 4.37
N ALA A 17 13.21 1.89 4.41
CA ALA A 17 13.21 3.22 5.04
C ALA A 17 13.52 3.10 6.54
N PRO A 18 14.19 4.09 7.16
CA PRO A 18 14.57 4.04 8.58
C PRO A 18 13.38 3.78 9.53
N LYS A 19 12.22 4.33 9.21
CA LYS A 19 10.99 4.11 10.00
C LYS A 19 10.51 2.65 10.02
N ALA A 20 10.89 1.83 9.04
CA ALA A 20 10.51 0.42 8.98
C ALA A 20 11.07 -0.40 10.15
N GLU A 21 12.24 -0.03 10.68
CA GLU A 21 12.84 -0.71 11.82
C GLU A 21 11.92 -0.69 13.04
N LYS A 22 11.33 0.49 13.37
CA LYS A 22 10.39 0.60 14.48
C LYS A 22 9.15 -0.27 14.28
N VAL A 23 8.64 -0.36 13.04
CA VAL A 23 7.49 -1.21 12.70
C VAL A 23 7.85 -2.69 12.87
N PHE A 24 9.02 -3.11 12.41
CA PHE A 24 9.50 -4.48 12.51
C PHE A 24 9.73 -4.95 13.95
N LEU A 25 10.09 -4.02 14.83
CA LEU A 25 10.27 -4.29 16.27
C LEU A 25 8.96 -4.22 17.07
N SER A 26 7.90 -3.60 16.51
CA SER A 26 6.63 -3.42 17.20
C SER A 26 5.87 -4.72 17.36
N GLU A 27 5.60 -5.13 18.61
CA GLU A 27 4.77 -6.30 18.89
C GLU A 27 3.33 -6.13 18.42
N GLY A 28 2.78 -4.89 18.48
CA GLY A 28 1.46 -4.59 17.94
C GLY A 28 1.39 -4.79 16.42
N ALA A 29 2.40 -4.31 15.68
CA ALA A 29 2.49 -4.52 14.23
C ALA A 29 2.63 -6.00 13.89
N LYS A 30 3.47 -6.76 14.61
CA LYS A 30 3.62 -8.21 14.42
C LYS A 30 2.32 -8.95 14.68
N LYS A 31 1.58 -8.59 15.73
CA LYS A 31 0.27 -9.18 16.05
C LYS A 31 -0.73 -8.94 14.92
N THR A 32 -0.80 -7.72 14.39
CA THR A 32 -1.67 -7.40 13.25
C THR A 32 -1.25 -8.16 11.99
N MET A 33 0.05 -8.21 11.65
CA MET A 33 0.56 -8.98 10.52
C MET A 33 0.21 -10.47 10.64
N LYS A 34 0.33 -11.05 11.86
CA LYS A 34 -0.02 -12.45 12.09
C LYS A 34 -1.51 -12.69 11.87
N ARG A 35 -2.38 -11.91 12.51
CA ARG A 35 -3.83 -12.03 12.41
C ARG A 35 -4.34 -11.91 10.97
N LEU A 36 -3.91 -10.86 10.25
CA LEU A 36 -4.31 -10.66 8.85
C LEU A 36 -3.71 -11.72 7.92
N GLY A 37 -2.49 -12.18 8.20
CA GLY A 37 -1.86 -13.27 7.46
C GLY A 37 -2.56 -14.61 7.67
N GLU A 38 -3.03 -14.90 8.88
CA GLU A 38 -3.82 -16.10 9.20
C GLU A 38 -5.18 -16.05 8.50
N ALA A 39 -5.90 -14.93 8.56
CA ALA A 39 -7.15 -14.75 7.84
C ALA A 39 -6.98 -14.96 6.31
N ALA A 40 -5.97 -14.34 5.70
CA ALA A 40 -5.70 -14.53 4.29
C ALA A 40 -5.32 -15.96 3.92
N ARG A 41 -4.54 -16.65 4.78
CA ARG A 41 -4.20 -18.07 4.60
C ARG A 41 -5.44 -18.95 4.65
N ASP A 42 -6.32 -18.71 5.61
CA ASP A 42 -7.49 -19.54 5.84
C ASP A 42 -8.54 -19.34 4.74
N ASP A 43 -8.68 -18.12 4.23
CA ASP A 43 -9.63 -17.79 3.16
C ASP A 43 -9.13 -18.21 1.76
N TYR A 44 -7.84 -18.02 1.47
CA TYR A 44 -7.30 -18.13 0.11
C TYR A 44 -6.11 -19.08 -0.02
N GLY A 45 -5.58 -19.58 1.08
CA GLY A 45 -4.43 -20.47 1.07
C GLY A 45 -4.74 -21.85 0.48
N SER A 46 -3.76 -22.41 -0.24
CA SER A 46 -3.78 -23.84 -0.60
C SER A 46 -3.68 -24.72 0.67
N GLU A 47 -4.02 -26.00 0.55
CA GLU A 47 -3.88 -26.97 1.67
C GLU A 47 -2.46 -26.98 2.27
N TYR A 48 -1.44 -26.82 1.42
CA TYR A 48 -0.05 -26.68 1.87
C TYR A 48 0.18 -25.41 2.69
N GLN A 49 -0.41 -24.27 2.29
CA GLN A 49 -0.28 -23.01 3.03
C GLN A 49 -1.07 -23.06 4.34
N LYS A 50 -2.26 -23.66 4.35
CA LYS A 50 -3.10 -23.82 5.54
C LYS A 50 -2.43 -24.66 6.63
N SER A 51 -1.57 -25.60 6.24
CA SER A 51 -0.80 -26.42 7.18
C SER A 51 0.40 -25.69 7.82
N ARG A 52 0.69 -24.44 7.41
CA ARG A 52 1.88 -23.72 7.88
C ARG A 52 1.55 -22.56 8.80
N GLU A 53 2.42 -22.33 9.77
CA GLU A 53 2.38 -21.15 10.64
C GLU A 53 2.71 -19.88 9.85
N ILE A 54 2.00 -18.79 10.15
CA ILE A 54 2.36 -17.45 9.65
C ILE A 54 3.51 -16.90 10.46
N LEU A 55 4.68 -16.79 9.83
CA LEU A 55 5.87 -16.22 10.46
C LEU A 55 5.85 -14.69 10.38
N VAL A 56 6.04 -14.06 11.53
CA VAL A 56 6.21 -12.61 11.67
C VAL A 56 7.60 -12.23 12.20
N SER A 57 8.48 -13.20 12.35
CA SER A 57 9.89 -13.05 12.76
C SER A 57 10.74 -14.13 12.08
N PRO A 58 12.02 -13.88 11.78
CA PRO A 58 12.74 -12.62 12.04
C PRO A 58 12.38 -11.51 11.04
N LEU A 59 12.40 -10.27 11.53
CA LEU A 59 12.34 -9.05 10.72
C LEU A 59 13.50 -8.15 11.15
N ARG A 60 14.22 -7.55 10.19
CA ARG A 60 15.33 -6.64 10.43
C ARG A 60 15.46 -5.64 9.30
N VAL A 61 16.17 -4.55 9.54
CA VAL A 61 16.66 -3.61 8.52
C VAL A 61 18.19 -3.62 8.61
N ASP A 62 18.85 -4.10 7.56
CA ASP A 62 20.31 -4.14 7.49
C ASP A 62 20.89 -2.84 6.90
N ILE A 63 20.12 -2.20 6.00
CA ILE A 63 20.47 -0.92 5.37
C ILE A 63 19.26 0.01 5.49
N ALA A 64 19.37 1.00 6.37
CA ALA A 64 18.43 2.10 6.47
C ALA A 64 18.73 3.10 5.34
N ALA A 65 17.98 3.02 4.26
CA ALA A 65 18.21 3.83 3.08
C ALA A 65 17.69 5.27 3.24
N SER A 66 18.29 6.20 2.49
CA SER A 66 17.77 7.56 2.32
C SER A 66 16.92 7.65 1.05
N ASP A 67 16.09 8.70 0.98
CA ASP A 67 15.34 8.97 -0.24
C ASP A 67 16.28 9.27 -1.41
N MET A 68 15.98 8.72 -2.59
CA MET A 68 16.77 8.81 -3.81
C MET A 68 18.19 8.22 -3.71
N GLN A 69 18.45 7.39 -2.69
CA GLN A 69 19.73 6.69 -2.56
C GLN A 69 19.88 5.60 -3.61
N ASP A 70 21.05 5.58 -4.25
CA ASP A 70 21.47 4.52 -5.16
C ASP A 70 22.26 3.45 -4.42
N ILE A 71 21.87 2.18 -4.64
CA ILE A 71 22.53 1.00 -4.04
C ILE A 71 22.96 0.10 -5.18
N SER A 72 24.28 -0.13 -5.27
CA SER A 72 24.84 -1.01 -6.31
C SER A 72 24.50 -2.48 -6.07
N MET A 73 24.12 -3.18 -7.13
CA MET A 73 23.89 -4.63 -7.17
C MET A 73 24.57 -5.22 -8.41
N GLY A 74 25.89 -5.25 -8.40
CA GLY A 74 26.68 -5.68 -9.55
C GLY A 74 26.52 -4.71 -10.72
N GLU A 75 26.01 -5.19 -11.85
CA GLU A 75 25.79 -4.36 -13.06
C GLU A 75 24.51 -3.50 -12.98
N LYS A 76 23.69 -3.68 -11.95
CA LYS A 76 22.44 -2.94 -11.72
C LYS A 76 22.58 -2.00 -10.53
N THR A 77 21.73 -0.99 -10.52
CA THR A 77 21.57 -0.07 -9.40
C THR A 77 20.11 -0.06 -8.98
N ILE A 78 19.85 -0.18 -7.69
CA ILE A 78 18.53 0.06 -7.12
C ILE A 78 18.51 1.46 -6.55
N ARG A 79 17.64 2.31 -7.09
CA ARG A 79 17.31 3.61 -6.48
C ARG A 79 16.14 3.45 -5.54
N VAL A 80 16.34 3.83 -4.29
CA VAL A 80 15.29 3.83 -3.26
C VAL A 80 14.51 5.14 -3.34
N ILE A 81 13.18 5.05 -3.49
CA ILE A 81 12.29 6.19 -3.63
C ILE A 81 11.30 6.16 -2.47
N PHE A 82 11.38 7.13 -1.56
CA PHE A 82 10.40 7.22 -0.49
C PHE A 82 9.05 7.63 -1.05
N THR A 83 8.05 6.82 -0.75
CA THR A 83 6.67 7.00 -1.20
C THR A 83 5.71 6.85 0.00
N PRO A 84 5.80 7.74 1.02
CA PRO A 84 4.89 7.69 2.16
C PRO A 84 3.45 8.01 1.76
N GLY A 85 2.49 7.64 2.62
CA GLY A 85 1.06 7.88 2.42
C GLY A 85 0.20 6.68 2.74
N HIS A 86 0.50 5.50 2.19
CA HIS A 86 -0.08 4.23 2.66
C HIS A 86 0.48 3.87 4.05
N THR A 87 1.79 3.91 4.19
CA THR A 87 2.49 3.88 5.48
C THR A 87 3.59 4.95 5.51
N ASP A 88 4.07 5.29 6.72
CA ASP A 88 5.19 6.24 6.89
C ASP A 88 6.54 5.70 6.40
N CYS A 89 6.63 4.40 6.16
CA CYS A 89 7.86 3.72 5.72
C CYS A 89 7.74 3.11 4.32
N SER A 90 6.69 3.45 3.57
CA SER A 90 6.52 2.97 2.20
C SER A 90 7.63 3.45 1.29
N VAL A 91 8.16 2.55 0.48
CA VAL A 91 9.20 2.82 -0.52
C VAL A 91 8.84 2.14 -1.84
N SER A 92 9.22 2.79 -2.93
CA SER A 92 9.25 2.21 -4.27
C SER A 92 10.71 2.05 -4.69
N TYR A 93 11.00 1.14 -5.60
CA TYR A 93 12.36 0.85 -6.04
C TYR A 93 12.47 0.95 -7.55
N LEU A 94 13.46 1.72 -8.03
CA LEU A 94 13.76 1.82 -9.46
C LEU A 94 15.05 1.07 -9.78
N ILE A 95 14.97 0.09 -10.68
CA ILE A 95 16.11 -0.67 -11.18
C ILE A 95 16.67 0.02 -12.41
N LEU A 96 17.94 0.38 -12.35
CA LEU A 96 18.69 1.01 -13.42
C LEU A 96 19.77 0.08 -13.97
N PRO A 97 20.10 0.11 -15.28
CA PRO A 97 19.56 1.02 -16.30
C PRO A 97 18.23 0.59 -16.92
N ASP A 98 17.63 -0.54 -16.51
CA ASP A 98 16.44 -1.12 -17.16
C ASP A 98 15.20 -0.24 -17.04
N SER A 99 15.21 0.73 -16.14
CA SER A 99 14.08 1.64 -15.87
C SER A 99 12.80 0.90 -15.45
N ILE A 100 12.96 -0.10 -14.55
CA ILE A 100 11.85 -0.88 -13.96
C ILE A 100 11.58 -0.35 -12.57
N MET A 101 10.35 0.10 -12.31
CA MET A 101 9.93 0.60 -11.00
C MET A 101 8.97 -0.37 -10.32
N PHE A 102 9.35 -0.86 -9.14
CA PHE A 102 8.47 -1.55 -8.22
C PHE A 102 7.75 -0.52 -7.35
N LEU A 103 6.46 -0.37 -7.55
CA LEU A 103 5.65 0.61 -6.83
C LEU A 103 5.18 0.05 -5.49
N SER A 104 5.16 0.92 -4.47
CA SER A 104 4.47 0.65 -3.21
C SER A 104 2.95 0.80 -3.37
N GLU A 105 2.19 0.29 -2.40
CA GLU A 105 0.72 0.47 -2.36
C GLU A 105 0.28 1.93 -2.21
N THR A 106 1.20 2.86 -1.92
CA THR A 106 0.90 4.29 -1.81
C THR A 106 0.33 4.88 -3.10
N THR A 107 0.72 4.32 -4.25
CA THR A 107 0.17 4.74 -5.56
C THR A 107 -1.08 3.95 -5.97
N GLY A 108 -1.67 3.21 -5.02
CA GLY A 108 -2.89 2.45 -5.22
C GLY A 108 -2.66 1.00 -5.67
N VAL A 109 -3.74 0.25 -5.65
CA VAL A 109 -3.80 -1.17 -6.05
C VAL A 109 -4.73 -1.30 -7.23
N LEU A 110 -4.16 -1.58 -8.41
CA LEU A 110 -4.94 -1.80 -9.63
C LEU A 110 -5.76 -3.09 -9.51
N ARG A 111 -7.02 -3.03 -9.90
CA ARG A 111 -7.97 -4.14 -9.86
C ARG A 111 -8.54 -4.47 -11.24
N GLY A 112 -8.35 -3.60 -12.20
CA GLY A 112 -8.80 -3.73 -13.58
C GLY A 112 -8.38 -2.50 -14.39
N PRO A 113 -8.62 -2.46 -15.70
CA PRO A 113 -8.14 -1.38 -16.57
C PRO A 113 -8.62 0.02 -16.16
N GLU A 114 -9.81 0.13 -15.59
CA GLU A 114 -10.41 1.40 -15.13
C GLU A 114 -10.87 1.31 -13.67
N TYR A 115 -10.28 0.38 -12.89
CA TYR A 115 -10.63 0.21 -11.49
C TYR A 115 -9.38 0.06 -10.62
N LEU A 116 -9.21 1.00 -9.70
CA LEU A 116 -8.11 1.07 -8.76
C LEU A 116 -8.66 1.38 -7.36
N THR A 117 -8.02 0.85 -6.32
CA THR A 117 -8.28 1.22 -4.92
C THR A 117 -7.09 2.00 -4.38
N THR A 118 -7.35 3.14 -3.73
CA THR A 118 -6.29 4.10 -3.36
C THR A 118 -5.38 3.63 -2.22
N ALA A 119 -5.90 2.85 -1.28
CA ALA A 119 -5.18 2.37 -0.10
C ALA A 119 -4.48 3.49 0.72
N ILE A 120 -5.07 4.68 0.82
CA ILE A 120 -4.52 5.83 1.55
C ILE A 120 -4.83 5.70 3.05
N LEU A 121 -3.94 5.06 3.82
CA LEU A 121 -4.20 4.76 5.24
C LEU A 121 -3.65 5.83 6.20
N LYS A 122 -2.59 6.54 5.83
CA LYS A 122 -1.86 7.44 6.72
C LYS A 122 -1.96 8.91 6.36
N ASP A 123 -1.67 9.25 5.12
CA ASP A 123 -1.70 10.66 4.70
C ASP A 123 -2.06 10.82 3.23
N TYR A 124 -3.18 11.52 2.99
CA TYR A 124 -3.69 11.79 1.65
C TYR A 124 -2.69 12.61 0.83
N ASN A 125 -2.21 13.74 1.37
CA ASN A 125 -1.33 14.64 0.62
C ASN A 125 0.00 13.95 0.26
N GLN A 126 0.58 13.21 1.21
CA GLN A 126 1.80 12.44 0.94
C GLN A 126 1.57 11.36 -0.12
N SER A 127 0.40 10.72 -0.15
CA SER A 127 0.08 9.75 -1.21
C SER A 127 0.01 10.41 -2.59
N ILE A 128 -0.64 11.57 -2.69
CA ILE A 128 -0.72 12.34 -3.93
C ILE A 128 0.68 12.81 -4.39
N GLU A 129 1.49 13.36 -3.47
CA GLU A 129 2.88 13.78 -3.76
C GLU A 129 3.74 12.59 -4.20
N SER A 130 3.59 11.43 -3.56
CA SER A 130 4.29 10.20 -3.92
C SER A 130 3.93 9.71 -5.32
N ALA A 131 2.66 9.78 -5.70
CA ALA A 131 2.21 9.43 -7.04
C ALA A 131 2.80 10.37 -8.10
N TYR A 132 2.74 11.68 -7.88
CA TYR A 132 3.38 12.65 -8.77
C TYR A 132 4.89 12.46 -8.88
N LYS A 133 5.56 12.17 -7.77
CA LYS A 133 7.00 11.88 -7.74
C LYS A 133 7.34 10.66 -8.60
N CYS A 134 6.61 9.56 -8.45
CA CYS A 134 6.81 8.36 -9.25
C CYS A 134 6.48 8.61 -10.74
N LYS A 135 5.38 9.30 -11.05
CA LYS A 135 5.02 9.68 -12.42
C LYS A 135 6.13 10.51 -13.08
N LYS A 136 6.68 11.51 -12.37
CA LYS A 136 7.76 12.38 -12.86
C LYS A 136 9.06 11.64 -13.16
N ILE A 137 9.36 10.57 -12.43
CA ILE A 137 10.54 9.73 -12.69
C ILE A 137 10.44 9.05 -14.05
N GLY A 138 9.25 8.72 -14.52
CA GLY A 138 9.00 8.23 -15.87
C GLY A 138 9.62 6.87 -16.15
N ALA A 139 9.49 5.90 -15.23
CA ALA A 139 9.98 4.56 -15.44
C ALA A 139 9.28 3.90 -16.62
N LYS A 140 10.03 3.14 -17.44
CA LYS A 140 9.50 2.45 -18.63
C LYS A 140 8.57 1.31 -18.26
N THR A 141 8.91 0.56 -17.23
CA THR A 141 8.12 -0.58 -16.77
C THR A 141 7.69 -0.35 -15.33
N LEU A 142 6.40 -0.42 -15.06
CA LEU A 142 5.84 -0.38 -13.71
C LEU A 142 5.45 -1.80 -13.28
N ILE A 143 5.86 -2.16 -12.08
CA ILE A 143 5.41 -3.38 -11.39
C ILE A 143 4.64 -2.91 -10.17
N THR A 144 3.32 -3.11 -10.18
CA THR A 144 2.43 -2.66 -9.11
C THR A 144 2.18 -3.77 -8.10
N SER A 145 1.93 -3.39 -6.86
CA SER A 145 1.53 -4.32 -5.81
C SER A 145 0.23 -5.02 -6.17
N HIS A 146 0.15 -6.33 -5.91
CA HIS A 146 -1.04 -7.18 -6.10
C HIS A 146 -1.55 -7.38 -7.52
N PHE A 147 -1.00 -6.68 -8.53
CA PHE A 147 -1.43 -6.84 -9.92
C PHE A 147 -0.31 -7.38 -10.81
N GLY A 148 0.89 -6.81 -10.70
CA GLY A 148 2.06 -7.21 -11.49
C GLY A 148 2.52 -6.13 -12.47
N THR A 149 3.08 -6.56 -13.59
CA THR A 149 3.66 -5.66 -14.60
C THR A 149 2.59 -4.99 -15.44
N LEU A 150 2.70 -3.66 -15.61
CA LEU A 150 1.84 -2.89 -16.49
C LEU A 150 2.47 -2.75 -17.89
N PRO A 151 1.66 -2.75 -18.95
CA PRO A 151 2.14 -2.37 -20.28
C PRO A 151 2.55 -0.89 -20.28
N GLU A 152 3.64 -0.55 -20.97
CA GLU A 152 4.22 0.79 -20.96
C GLU A 152 3.21 1.90 -21.35
N TYR A 153 2.34 1.61 -22.33
CA TYR A 153 1.32 2.56 -22.78
C TYR A 153 0.28 2.89 -21.70
N TYR A 154 0.21 2.11 -20.62
CA TYR A 154 -0.75 2.30 -19.54
C TYR A 154 -0.15 3.06 -18.34
N ASN A 155 1.14 3.33 -18.32
CA ASN A 155 1.82 3.92 -17.16
C ASN A 155 1.23 5.26 -16.74
N ASP A 156 0.99 6.17 -17.71
CA ASP A 156 0.39 7.47 -17.38
C ASP A 156 -1.05 7.31 -16.90
N ARG A 157 -1.84 6.46 -17.56
CA ARG A 157 -3.22 6.20 -17.16
C ARG A 157 -3.32 5.63 -15.75
N TYR A 158 -2.36 4.80 -15.34
CA TYR A 158 -2.32 4.27 -13.98
C TYR A 158 -2.25 5.36 -12.91
N TYR A 159 -1.36 6.32 -13.10
CA TYR A 159 -1.24 7.44 -12.15
C TYR A 159 -2.45 8.38 -12.19
N ASP A 160 -2.96 8.67 -13.38
CA ASP A 160 -4.14 9.50 -13.53
C ASP A 160 -5.36 8.85 -12.90
N LEU A 161 -5.55 7.54 -13.09
CA LEU A 161 -6.60 6.76 -12.44
C LEU A 161 -6.49 6.79 -10.91
N PHE A 162 -5.27 6.70 -10.37
CA PHE A 162 -5.05 6.85 -8.93
C PHE A 162 -5.48 8.22 -8.42
N LEU A 163 -5.04 9.30 -9.09
CA LEU A 163 -5.35 10.66 -8.69
C LEU A 163 -6.86 10.96 -8.79
N GLU A 164 -7.50 10.56 -9.88
CA GLU A 164 -8.95 10.68 -10.09
C GLU A 164 -9.74 9.93 -9.02
N THR A 165 -9.33 8.70 -8.72
CA THR A 165 -10.00 7.86 -7.71
C THR A 165 -9.84 8.44 -6.31
N ALA A 166 -8.64 8.91 -5.96
CA ALA A 166 -8.35 9.51 -4.66
C ALA A 166 -9.18 10.79 -4.44
N GLU A 167 -9.27 11.65 -5.46
CA GLU A 167 -10.09 12.86 -5.39
C GLU A 167 -11.57 12.52 -5.22
N LYS A 168 -12.10 11.60 -6.03
CA LYS A 168 -13.49 11.14 -5.95
C LYS A 168 -13.85 10.54 -4.58
N GLU A 169 -12.97 9.69 -4.03
CA GLU A 169 -13.18 9.11 -2.70
C GLU A 169 -13.23 10.20 -1.62
N LYS A 170 -12.27 11.13 -1.66
CA LYS A 170 -12.22 12.27 -0.73
C LYS A 170 -13.48 13.11 -0.82
N GLU A 171 -13.85 13.58 -2.01
CA GLU A 171 -15.03 14.43 -2.21
C GLU A 171 -16.30 13.74 -1.74
N THR A 172 -16.48 12.44 -2.06
CA THR A 172 -17.67 11.69 -1.67
C THR A 172 -17.80 11.57 -0.16
N ILE A 173 -16.74 11.10 0.52
CA ILE A 173 -16.78 10.88 1.98
C ILE A 173 -16.90 12.21 2.75
N VAL A 174 -16.12 13.22 2.37
CA VAL A 174 -16.14 14.53 3.03
C VAL A 174 -17.48 15.24 2.82
N SER A 175 -18.05 15.19 1.61
CA SER A 175 -19.37 15.77 1.33
C SER A 175 -20.47 15.13 2.17
N LEU A 176 -20.48 13.80 2.31
CA LEU A 176 -21.45 13.10 3.15
C LEU A 176 -21.28 13.46 4.64
N TYR A 177 -20.04 13.48 5.12
CA TYR A 177 -19.73 13.87 6.48
C TYR A 177 -20.23 15.29 6.80
N ASN A 178 -19.95 16.25 5.92
CA ASN A 178 -20.35 17.66 6.09
C ASN A 178 -21.89 17.84 6.07
N LYS A 179 -22.62 16.93 5.40
CA LYS A 179 -24.08 16.86 5.43
C LYS A 179 -24.64 16.19 6.69
N GLY A 180 -23.79 15.75 7.59
CA GLY A 180 -24.20 15.16 8.87
C GLY A 180 -24.31 13.64 8.88
N ALA A 181 -23.82 12.95 7.85
CA ALA A 181 -23.81 11.48 7.84
C ALA A 181 -23.04 10.92 9.04
N SER A 182 -23.57 9.84 9.61
CA SER A 182 -22.93 9.05 10.67
C SER A 182 -21.73 8.28 10.11
N PHE A 183 -20.86 7.81 10.99
CA PHE A 183 -19.72 7.00 10.57
C PHE A 183 -20.14 5.70 9.88
N ASP A 184 -21.23 5.09 10.31
CA ASP A 184 -21.77 3.86 9.70
C ASP A 184 -22.26 4.12 8.27
N GLU A 185 -22.91 5.27 8.01
CA GLU A 185 -23.34 5.66 6.67
C GLU A 185 -22.13 5.94 5.76
N LEU A 186 -21.06 6.56 6.28
CA LEU A 186 -19.81 6.75 5.53
C LEU A 186 -19.16 5.40 5.21
N LEU A 187 -19.17 4.45 6.15
CA LEU A 187 -18.61 3.11 5.95
C LEU A 187 -19.38 2.32 4.90
N GLU A 188 -20.72 2.37 4.91
CA GLU A 188 -21.53 1.72 3.88
C GLU A 188 -21.29 2.36 2.50
N CYS A 189 -21.24 3.70 2.43
CA CYS A 189 -20.90 4.37 1.17
C CYS A 189 -19.51 3.96 0.65
N TYR A 190 -18.49 3.91 1.51
CA TYR A 190 -17.15 3.49 1.14
C TYR A 190 -17.13 2.02 0.67
N LYS A 191 -17.91 1.17 1.32
CA LYS A 191 -18.08 -0.23 0.96
C LYS A 191 -18.74 -0.39 -0.41
N ASP A 192 -19.81 0.35 -0.68
CA ASP A 192 -20.48 0.34 -2.00
C ASP A 192 -19.52 0.74 -3.13
N MET A 193 -18.62 1.69 -2.87
CA MET A 193 -17.61 2.14 -3.83
C MET A 193 -16.50 1.10 -4.04
N ASN A 194 -16.11 0.36 -3.00
CA ASN A 194 -14.83 -0.35 -2.96
C ASN A 194 -14.91 -1.85 -2.70
N TRP A 195 -16.02 -2.39 -2.15
CA TRP A 195 -16.17 -3.83 -1.88
C TRP A 195 -16.88 -4.54 -3.02
N THR A 196 -16.11 -4.93 -4.03
CA THR A 196 -16.62 -5.63 -5.21
C THR A 196 -16.50 -7.15 -5.06
N VAL A 197 -17.24 -7.90 -5.87
CA VAL A 197 -17.11 -9.37 -5.97
C VAL A 197 -15.68 -9.79 -6.34
N ALA A 198 -14.99 -9.01 -7.18
CA ALA A 198 -13.60 -9.28 -7.53
C ALA A 198 -12.67 -9.10 -6.32
N ARG A 199 -12.90 -8.07 -5.52
CA ARG A 199 -12.11 -7.80 -4.30
C ARG A 199 -12.32 -8.86 -3.24
N SER A 200 -13.55 -9.32 -3.02
CA SER A 200 -13.86 -10.36 -2.03
C SER A 200 -13.19 -11.71 -2.29
N LYS A 201 -12.70 -11.95 -3.51
CA LYS A 201 -11.96 -13.16 -3.87
C LYS A 201 -10.47 -13.13 -3.49
N VAL A 202 -9.94 -11.96 -3.15
CA VAL A 202 -8.49 -11.76 -2.94
C VAL A 202 -8.13 -10.97 -1.68
N GLN A 203 -9.13 -10.50 -0.93
CA GLN A 203 -8.92 -9.76 0.32
C GLN A 203 -9.94 -10.18 1.38
N PRO A 204 -9.50 -10.59 2.59
CA PRO A 204 -10.40 -10.85 3.72
C PRO A 204 -11.25 -9.61 4.04
N TYR A 205 -12.54 -9.83 4.32
CA TYR A 205 -13.46 -8.73 4.62
C TYR A 205 -13.05 -7.93 5.85
N GLU A 206 -12.51 -8.61 6.86
CA GLU A 206 -11.96 -7.95 8.06
C GLU A 206 -10.83 -6.97 7.72
N ALA A 207 -9.89 -7.36 6.85
CA ALA A 207 -8.81 -6.48 6.41
C ALA A 207 -9.34 -5.29 5.59
N PHE A 208 -10.39 -5.50 4.79
CA PHE A 208 -11.08 -4.41 4.09
C PHE A 208 -11.69 -3.41 5.08
N LEU A 209 -12.44 -3.89 6.07
CA LEU A 209 -13.09 -3.03 7.07
C LEU A 209 -12.06 -2.25 7.90
N GLU A 210 -10.97 -2.88 8.31
CA GLU A 210 -9.90 -2.21 9.04
C GLU A 210 -9.31 -1.06 8.21
N ASN A 211 -8.99 -1.31 6.95
CA ASN A 211 -8.48 -0.27 6.04
C ASN A 211 -9.51 0.84 5.78
N ALA A 212 -10.78 0.50 5.54
CA ALA A 212 -11.85 1.46 5.33
C ALA A 212 -12.01 2.41 6.52
N ASN A 213 -11.97 1.88 7.75
CA ASN A 213 -12.02 2.68 8.96
C ASN A 213 -10.89 3.70 9.04
N TYR A 214 -9.65 3.30 8.72
CA TYR A 214 -8.51 4.23 8.71
C TYR A 214 -8.67 5.31 7.64
N ILE A 215 -9.06 4.94 6.42
CA ILE A 215 -9.22 5.87 5.30
C ILE A 215 -10.31 6.91 5.62
N ILE A 216 -11.50 6.47 6.04
CA ILE A 216 -12.62 7.36 6.34
C ILE A 216 -12.25 8.32 7.46
N ARG A 217 -11.69 7.82 8.57
CA ARG A 217 -11.27 8.70 9.68
C ARG A 217 -10.26 9.73 9.23
N HIS A 218 -9.25 9.31 8.49
CA HIS A 218 -8.23 10.22 7.96
C HIS A 218 -8.83 11.31 7.07
N LEU A 219 -9.73 10.94 6.14
CA LEU A 219 -10.38 11.92 5.27
C LEU A 219 -11.23 12.91 6.03
N VAL A 220 -12.04 12.44 6.98
CA VAL A 220 -12.92 13.29 7.83
C VAL A 220 -12.09 14.19 8.73
N GLU A 221 -11.05 13.68 9.40
CA GLU A 221 -10.20 14.47 10.30
C GLU A 221 -9.42 15.55 9.55
N LYS A 222 -9.01 15.28 8.31
CA LYS A 222 -8.17 16.20 7.53
C LYS A 222 -8.97 17.22 6.73
N PHE A 223 -10.11 16.83 6.18
CA PHE A 223 -10.86 17.62 5.21
C PHE A 223 -12.32 17.90 5.60
N GLY A 224 -12.85 17.27 6.63
CA GLY A 224 -14.20 17.52 7.11
C GLY A 224 -14.33 18.88 7.80
N ASP A 225 -15.52 19.47 7.71
CA ASP A 225 -15.83 20.70 8.43
C ASP A 225 -15.74 20.46 9.95
N LYS A 226 -15.08 21.38 10.66
CA LYS A 226 -15.05 21.31 12.12
C LYS A 226 -16.46 21.57 12.63
N LYS A 227 -17.09 20.55 13.20
CA LYS A 227 -18.35 20.74 13.92
C LYS A 227 -18.05 21.63 15.13
N GLU A 228 -18.64 22.81 15.17
CA GLU A 228 -18.64 23.64 16.38
C GLU A 228 -19.33 22.82 17.49
N ASN A 229 -18.60 22.55 18.57
CA ASN A 229 -19.13 21.90 19.78
C ASN A 229 -19.95 22.87 20.60
#